data_6a5960ec6407904b4005eab89cfb7f88
#
_entry.id   6a5960ec6407904b4005eab89cfb7f88
#
_cell.length_a   1.000
_cell.length_b   1.000
_cell.length_c   1.000
_cell.angle_alpha   90.00
_cell.angle_beta   90.00
_cell.angle_gamma   90.00
#
_symmetry.space_group_name_H-M   'P 1'
#
loop_
_entity.id
_entity.type
_entity.pdbx_description
1 polymer ?
#
loop_
_entity_poly.entity_id
_entity_poly.type
_entity_poly.pdbx_seq_one_letter_code
_entity_poly.pdbx_strand_id
1 'polypeptide(L)'
;PGSIFFALKGENFNGNQFATQALKEGCSYAIVDEADYVTDDKRIILVDNCLSTLQALAHYHRKILGLPIIGITGTNGKTTTKELTAACLAQKFNVLATEGNLNNHIGVPLTLLKLTSSHEIAIIEMGASHPGDIKELVEITEPNYGIITNVGKAHLQGFGSFEGVLQTKCE
;
A
#
# COMPACT_ATOMS: atom_id res chain seq x y z
N PRO A 1 15.08 12.22 8.12
CA PRO A 1 16.36 11.52 8.29
C PRO A 1 16.13 10.03 8.53
N GLY A 2 16.97 9.17 7.93
CA GLY A 2 16.90 7.72 8.12
C GLY A 2 15.86 6.97 7.27
N SER A 3 15.11 7.65 6.41
CA SER A 3 14.14 7.04 5.50
C SER A 3 14.79 6.44 4.25
N ILE A 4 14.03 5.61 3.54
CA ILE A 4 14.38 5.11 2.21
C ILE A 4 13.53 5.87 1.18
N PHE A 5 14.19 6.43 0.17
CA PHE A 5 13.52 7.03 -0.97
C PHE A 5 13.27 5.98 -2.06
N PHE A 6 12.05 5.88 -2.56
CA PHE A 6 11.69 5.05 -3.71
C PHE A 6 11.38 5.95 -4.90
N ALA A 7 12.13 5.81 -5.97
CA ALA A 7 12.02 6.62 -7.18
C ALA A 7 10.82 6.17 -8.04
N LEU A 8 9.61 6.35 -7.53
CA LEU A 8 8.40 5.98 -8.26
C LEU A 8 8.22 6.85 -9.50
N LYS A 9 7.60 6.28 -10.54
CA LYS A 9 7.27 6.95 -11.80
C LYS A 9 5.76 7.13 -11.95
N GLY A 10 5.36 8.22 -12.57
CA GLY A 10 4.00 8.51 -13.01
C GLY A 10 4.00 8.97 -14.45
N GLU A 11 2.84 9.23 -15.03
CA GLU A 11 2.72 9.61 -16.46
C GLU A 11 3.60 10.79 -16.86
N ASN A 12 3.76 11.78 -16.01
CA ASN A 12 4.54 13.00 -16.27
C ASN A 12 5.64 13.23 -15.21
N PHE A 13 6.03 12.21 -14.49
CA PHE A 13 6.97 12.31 -13.38
C PHE A 13 7.91 11.11 -13.33
N ASN A 14 9.21 11.39 -13.23
CA ASN A 14 10.24 10.38 -13.05
C ASN A 14 10.98 10.64 -11.73
N GLY A 15 10.70 9.79 -10.72
CA GLY A 15 11.33 9.90 -9.40
C GLY A 15 12.84 9.68 -9.40
N ASN A 16 13.40 8.95 -10.39
CA ASN A 16 14.81 8.63 -10.45
C ASN A 16 15.72 9.89 -10.42
N GLN A 17 15.29 10.98 -11.06
CA GLN A 17 16.03 12.24 -11.08
C GLN A 17 16.24 12.89 -9.70
N PHE A 18 15.48 12.49 -8.69
CA PHE A 18 15.56 13.03 -7.32
C PHE A 18 16.38 12.16 -6.36
N ALA A 19 16.93 11.02 -6.80
CA ALA A 19 17.64 10.07 -5.93
C ALA A 19 18.80 10.73 -5.17
N THR A 20 19.68 11.45 -5.89
CA THR A 20 20.82 12.16 -5.29
C THR A 20 20.38 13.27 -4.32
N GLN A 21 19.30 13.98 -4.66
CA GLN A 21 18.76 15.03 -3.79
C GLN A 21 18.18 14.43 -2.51
N ALA A 22 17.42 13.33 -2.59
CA ALA A 22 16.86 12.65 -1.44
C ALA A 22 17.95 12.22 -0.44
N LEU A 23 19.09 11.73 -0.91
CA LEU A 23 20.23 11.39 -0.07
C LEU A 23 20.83 12.63 0.61
N LYS A 24 20.93 13.79 -0.08
CA LYS A 24 21.39 15.07 0.49
C LYS A 24 20.43 15.59 1.54
N GLU A 25 19.14 15.35 1.41
CA GLU A 25 18.09 15.72 2.35
C GLU A 25 17.97 14.76 3.56
N GLY A 26 18.81 13.71 3.60
CA GLY A 26 18.96 12.85 4.77
C GLY A 26 18.30 11.48 4.66
N CYS A 27 17.88 11.05 3.46
CA CYS A 27 17.51 9.65 3.25
C CYS A 27 18.75 8.75 3.42
N SER A 28 18.58 7.59 4.04
CA SER A 28 19.64 6.60 4.21
C SER A 28 19.96 5.88 2.90
N TYR A 29 18.94 5.61 2.10
CA TYR A 29 19.06 4.94 0.81
C TYR A 29 18.10 5.53 -0.20
N ALA A 30 18.44 5.41 -1.49
CA ALA A 30 17.58 5.72 -2.62
C ALA A 30 17.49 4.49 -3.54
N ILE A 31 16.27 4.03 -3.81
CA ILE A 31 15.97 2.93 -4.71
C ILE A 31 15.60 3.52 -6.06
N VAL A 32 16.31 3.11 -7.11
CA VAL A 32 16.13 3.58 -8.50
C VAL A 32 15.93 2.38 -9.43
N ASP A 33 15.22 2.58 -10.55
CA ASP A 33 15.00 1.55 -11.56
C ASP A 33 15.47 1.97 -12.96
N GLU A 34 16.33 3.00 -13.02
CA GLU A 34 17.00 3.43 -14.24
C GLU A 34 18.50 3.57 -14.00
N ALA A 35 19.31 2.82 -14.76
CA ALA A 35 20.76 2.75 -14.59
C ALA A 35 21.47 4.12 -14.74
N ASP A 36 20.89 5.02 -15.53
CA ASP A 36 21.46 6.36 -15.78
C ASP A 36 21.52 7.24 -14.52
N TYR A 37 20.74 6.90 -13.48
CA TYR A 37 20.74 7.62 -12.20
C TYR A 37 21.57 6.96 -11.11
N VAL A 38 22.24 5.84 -11.41
CA VAL A 38 23.18 5.21 -10.51
C VAL A 38 24.48 6.00 -10.50
N THR A 39 25.01 6.30 -9.31
CA THR A 39 26.26 6.99 -9.10
C THR A 39 27.23 6.09 -8.31
N ASP A 40 28.43 6.57 -8.01
CA ASP A 40 29.39 5.86 -7.13
C ASP A 40 28.93 5.81 -5.66
N ASP A 41 27.84 6.50 -5.30
CA ASP A 41 27.28 6.47 -3.95
C ASP A 41 26.55 5.13 -3.72
N LYS A 42 27.14 4.29 -2.86
CA LYS A 42 26.62 2.94 -2.53
C LYS A 42 25.25 2.95 -1.86
N ARG A 43 24.71 4.10 -1.52
CA ARG A 43 23.35 4.26 -0.98
C ARG A 43 22.30 4.31 -2.07
N ILE A 44 22.69 4.47 -3.36
CA ILE A 44 21.78 4.34 -4.50
C ILE A 44 21.78 2.87 -4.92
N ILE A 45 20.60 2.25 -4.85
CA ILE A 45 20.40 0.83 -5.13
C ILE A 45 19.55 0.71 -6.41
N LEU A 46 20.11 0.09 -7.43
CA LEU A 46 19.39 -0.22 -8.67
C LEU A 46 18.55 -1.49 -8.48
N VAL A 47 17.29 -1.40 -8.91
CA VAL A 47 16.34 -2.51 -8.93
C VAL A 47 15.65 -2.58 -10.30
N ASP A 48 14.95 -3.67 -10.59
CA ASP A 48 14.21 -3.83 -11.84
C ASP A 48 12.98 -2.90 -11.91
N ASN A 49 12.29 -2.71 -10.77
CA ASN A 49 11.12 -1.83 -10.67
C ASN A 49 10.95 -1.33 -9.23
N CYS A 50 10.90 -0.01 -9.06
CA CYS A 50 10.79 0.63 -7.75
C CYS A 50 9.46 0.33 -7.06
N LEU A 51 8.35 0.26 -7.79
CA LEU A 51 7.03 0.01 -7.21
C LEU A 51 6.94 -1.42 -6.68
N SER A 52 7.30 -2.42 -7.48
CA SER A 52 7.29 -3.81 -7.04
C SER A 52 8.27 -4.07 -5.90
N THR A 53 9.39 -3.36 -5.86
CA THR A 53 10.34 -3.42 -4.74
C THR A 53 9.73 -2.83 -3.45
N LEU A 54 9.00 -1.72 -3.54
CA LEU A 54 8.28 -1.13 -2.40
C LEU A 54 7.22 -2.11 -1.86
N GLN A 55 6.45 -2.73 -2.76
CA GLN A 55 5.42 -3.71 -2.43
C GLN A 55 6.02 -4.96 -1.78
N ALA A 56 7.10 -5.49 -2.34
CA ALA A 56 7.82 -6.65 -1.79
C ALA A 56 8.41 -6.35 -0.39
N LEU A 57 8.96 -5.15 -0.19
CA LEU A 57 9.46 -4.73 1.11
C LEU A 57 8.33 -4.65 2.14
N ALA A 58 7.20 -4.08 1.78
CA ALA A 58 6.04 -3.96 2.65
C ALA A 58 5.45 -5.33 3.01
N HIS A 59 5.33 -6.23 2.03
CA HIS A 59 4.91 -7.61 2.25
C HIS A 59 5.86 -8.35 3.20
N TYR A 60 7.17 -8.26 2.96
CA TYR A 60 8.18 -8.87 3.82
C TYR A 60 8.10 -8.34 5.26
N HIS A 61 8.00 -7.00 5.42
CA HIS A 61 7.85 -6.36 6.73
C HIS A 61 6.60 -6.85 7.48
N ARG A 62 5.46 -6.90 6.79
CA ARG A 62 4.21 -7.46 7.31
C ARG A 62 4.38 -8.90 7.79
N LYS A 63 5.08 -9.74 7.01
CA LYS A 63 5.32 -11.16 7.33
C LYS A 63 6.16 -11.34 8.59
N ILE A 64 7.22 -10.54 8.76
CA ILE A 64 8.07 -10.59 9.97
C ILE A 64 7.28 -10.23 11.22
N LEU A 65 6.43 -9.21 11.16
CA LEU A 65 5.65 -8.79 12.33
C LEU A 65 4.52 -9.76 12.67
N GLY A 66 3.94 -10.43 11.68
CA GLY A 66 3.00 -11.55 11.87
C GLY A 66 1.68 -11.21 12.58
N LEU A 67 1.38 -9.92 12.80
CA LEU A 67 0.17 -9.50 13.48
C LEU A 67 -1.09 -9.69 12.60
N PRO A 68 -2.29 -9.88 13.19
CA PRO A 68 -3.53 -10.02 12.44
C PRO A 68 -3.90 -8.74 11.70
N ILE A 69 -4.37 -8.91 10.46
CA ILE A 69 -4.80 -7.80 9.57
C ILE A 69 -6.24 -8.04 9.12
N ILE A 70 -7.05 -6.97 9.21
CA ILE A 70 -8.40 -6.89 8.64
C ILE A 70 -8.30 -6.08 7.36
N GLY A 71 -8.59 -6.69 6.20
CA GLY A 71 -8.76 -6.02 4.93
C GLY A 71 -10.19 -5.51 4.76
N ILE A 72 -10.38 -4.26 4.31
CA ILE A 72 -11.71 -3.69 4.08
C ILE A 72 -11.78 -3.16 2.65
N THR A 73 -12.72 -3.70 1.87
CA THR A 73 -13.05 -3.20 0.54
C THR A 73 -14.55 -2.97 0.37
N GLY A 74 -14.96 -2.55 -0.81
CA GLY A 74 -16.34 -2.29 -1.17
C GLY A 74 -16.49 -1.02 -2.02
N THR A 75 -17.68 -0.79 -2.54
CA THR A 75 -17.96 0.40 -3.35
C THR A 75 -18.03 1.66 -2.47
N ASN A 76 -18.86 1.65 -1.44
CA ASN A 76 -19.05 2.76 -0.51
C ASN A 76 -18.86 2.32 0.93
N GLY A 77 -18.61 3.27 1.83
CA GLY A 77 -18.54 3.03 3.27
C GLY A 77 -17.24 2.39 3.77
N LYS A 78 -16.24 2.15 2.94
CA LYS A 78 -14.94 1.60 3.34
C LYS A 78 -14.30 2.39 4.48
N THR A 79 -14.11 3.68 4.28
CA THR A 79 -13.46 4.58 5.25
C THR A 79 -14.27 4.67 6.54
N THR A 80 -15.60 4.79 6.46
CA THR A 80 -16.46 4.81 7.64
C THR A 80 -16.36 3.50 8.43
N THR A 81 -16.44 2.37 7.74
CA THR A 81 -16.30 1.04 8.37
C THR A 81 -14.92 0.88 9.01
N LYS A 82 -13.86 1.30 8.31
CA LYS A 82 -12.49 1.30 8.82
C LYS A 82 -12.37 2.11 10.11
N GLU A 83 -12.85 3.37 10.11
CA GLU A 83 -12.77 4.25 11.28
C GLU A 83 -13.56 3.70 12.48
N LEU A 84 -14.78 3.20 12.25
CA LEU A 84 -15.58 2.60 13.32
C LEU A 84 -14.93 1.34 13.89
N THR A 85 -14.42 0.46 13.03
CA THR A 85 -13.72 -0.75 13.42
C THR A 85 -12.45 -0.40 14.21
N ALA A 86 -11.68 0.58 13.74
CA ALA A 86 -10.47 1.04 14.43
C ALA A 86 -10.81 1.61 15.83
N ALA A 87 -11.83 2.46 15.93
CA ALA A 87 -12.26 3.03 17.21
C ALA A 87 -12.72 1.96 18.20
N CYS A 88 -13.45 0.95 17.74
CA CYS A 88 -13.87 -0.17 18.59
C CYS A 88 -12.68 -1.01 19.07
N LEU A 89 -11.77 -1.40 18.17
CA LEU A 89 -10.62 -2.23 18.51
C LEU A 89 -9.59 -1.48 19.37
N ALA A 90 -9.44 -0.17 19.17
CA ALA A 90 -8.53 0.67 19.97
C ALA A 90 -8.91 0.75 21.45
N GLN A 91 -10.11 0.31 21.86
CA GLN A 91 -10.48 0.20 23.27
C GLN A 91 -9.65 -0.90 23.99
N LYS A 92 -9.06 -1.83 23.23
CA LYS A 92 -8.32 -2.96 23.81
C LYS A 92 -6.96 -3.18 23.19
N PHE A 93 -6.75 -2.84 21.92
CA PHE A 93 -5.56 -3.15 21.15
C PHE A 93 -4.86 -1.88 20.69
N ASN A 94 -3.54 -1.97 20.47
CA ASN A 94 -2.81 -0.95 19.73
C ASN A 94 -3.01 -1.19 18.22
N VAL A 95 -3.83 -0.33 17.60
CA VAL A 95 -4.34 -0.49 16.23
C VAL A 95 -3.59 0.41 15.27
N LEU A 96 -3.10 -0.13 14.15
CA LEU A 96 -2.78 0.65 12.96
C LEU A 96 -3.97 0.59 11.99
N ALA A 97 -4.38 1.73 11.45
CA ALA A 97 -5.37 1.78 10.38
C ALA A 97 -4.88 2.63 9.21
N THR A 98 -5.36 2.33 7.99
CA THR A 98 -5.09 3.15 6.81
C THR A 98 -5.46 4.60 7.06
N GLU A 99 -4.54 5.52 6.84
CA GLU A 99 -4.76 6.96 6.96
C GLU A 99 -5.21 7.55 5.62
N GLY A 100 -6.19 8.47 5.68
CA GLY A 100 -6.69 9.17 4.50
C GLY A 100 -7.15 8.22 3.39
N ASN A 101 -6.61 8.41 2.19
CA ASN A 101 -6.92 7.65 0.99
C ASN A 101 -5.76 6.72 0.56
N LEU A 102 -4.88 6.30 1.48
CA LEU A 102 -3.74 5.42 1.18
C LEU A 102 -4.20 3.96 0.98
N ASN A 103 -5.11 3.74 0.02
CA ASN A 103 -5.81 2.49 -0.20
C ASN A 103 -5.54 1.82 -1.56
N ASN A 104 -4.51 2.29 -2.29
CA ASN A 104 -4.10 1.77 -3.59
C ASN A 104 -2.74 1.04 -3.53
N HIS A 105 -2.23 0.63 -4.69
CA HIS A 105 -0.97 -0.10 -4.89
C HIS A 105 0.31 0.61 -4.37
N ILE A 106 0.24 1.90 -4.02
CA ILE A 106 1.30 2.66 -3.33
C ILE A 106 0.94 2.87 -1.86
N GLY A 107 -0.29 3.29 -1.58
CA GLY A 107 -0.72 3.67 -0.24
C GLY A 107 -0.78 2.49 0.73
N VAL A 108 -1.19 1.31 0.27
CA VAL A 108 -1.22 0.09 1.10
C VAL A 108 0.19 -0.32 1.53
N PRO A 109 1.19 -0.44 0.65
CA PRO A 109 2.58 -0.65 1.06
C PRO A 109 3.09 0.37 2.08
N LEU A 110 2.84 1.66 1.85
CA LEU A 110 3.26 2.72 2.78
C LEU A 110 2.59 2.58 4.15
N THR A 111 1.33 2.16 4.20
CA THR A 111 0.61 1.87 5.45
C THR A 111 1.24 0.67 6.17
N LEU A 112 1.52 -0.41 5.46
CA LEU A 112 2.13 -1.62 6.04
C LEU A 112 3.53 -1.32 6.61
N LEU A 113 4.33 -0.46 5.96
CA LEU A 113 5.65 -0.07 6.45
C LEU A 113 5.61 0.81 7.71
N LYS A 114 4.45 1.33 8.11
CA LYS A 114 4.25 2.00 9.42
C LYS A 114 4.04 1.01 10.58
N LEU A 115 3.82 -0.27 10.30
CA LEU A 115 3.69 -1.29 11.33
C LEU A 115 4.96 -1.37 12.18
N THR A 116 4.78 -1.58 13.46
CA THR A 116 5.87 -1.82 14.43
C THR A 116 5.50 -2.99 15.31
N SER A 117 6.44 -3.51 16.07
CA SER A 117 6.21 -4.56 17.06
C SER A 117 5.27 -4.15 18.21
N SER A 118 4.95 -2.86 18.34
CA SER A 118 3.99 -2.38 19.33
C SER A 118 2.54 -2.53 18.87
N HIS A 119 2.27 -2.62 17.57
CA HIS A 119 0.92 -2.82 17.05
C HIS A 119 0.47 -4.27 17.26
N GLU A 120 -0.79 -4.45 17.61
CA GLU A 120 -1.39 -5.75 17.87
C GLU A 120 -2.37 -6.20 16.78
N ILE A 121 -2.90 -5.24 16.01
CA ILE A 121 -3.79 -5.48 14.87
C ILE A 121 -3.71 -4.33 13.87
N ALA A 122 -3.92 -4.63 12.59
CA ALA A 122 -4.01 -3.60 11.56
C ALA A 122 -5.32 -3.67 10.78
N ILE A 123 -5.79 -2.51 10.30
CA ILE A 123 -6.98 -2.37 9.44
C ILE A 123 -6.56 -1.69 8.16
N ILE A 124 -6.59 -2.43 7.06
CA ILE A 124 -6.11 -1.97 5.75
C ILE A 124 -7.31 -1.76 4.83
N GLU A 125 -7.56 -0.50 4.45
CA GLU A 125 -8.52 -0.17 3.43
C GLU A 125 -7.95 -0.46 2.04
N MET A 126 -8.71 -1.15 1.20
CA MET A 126 -8.33 -1.57 -0.15
C MET A 126 -9.29 -0.98 -1.17
N GLY A 127 -8.78 -0.05 -1.98
CA GLY A 127 -9.50 0.57 -3.08
C GLY A 127 -9.25 -0.20 -4.39
N ALA A 128 -10.23 -0.15 -5.31
CA ALA A 128 -10.07 -0.67 -6.65
C ALA A 128 -10.83 0.17 -7.66
N SER A 129 -10.24 0.32 -8.83
CA SER A 129 -10.80 0.97 -10.01
C SER A 129 -10.82 0.05 -11.24
N HIS A 130 -10.03 -1.02 -11.24
CA HIS A 130 -9.92 -2.01 -12.32
C HIS A 130 -9.94 -3.44 -11.76
N PRO A 131 -10.27 -4.44 -12.60
CA PRO A 131 -10.07 -5.85 -12.27
C PRO A 131 -8.61 -6.14 -11.93
N GLY A 132 -8.38 -6.97 -10.90
CA GLY A 132 -7.04 -7.32 -10.40
C GLY A 132 -6.51 -6.40 -9.31
N ASP A 133 -7.11 -5.20 -9.11
CA ASP A 133 -6.61 -4.27 -8.10
C ASP A 133 -6.71 -4.83 -6.67
N ILE A 134 -7.83 -5.49 -6.33
CA ILE A 134 -7.99 -6.09 -4.99
C ILE A 134 -7.06 -7.28 -4.82
N LYS A 135 -6.93 -8.12 -5.84
CA LYS A 135 -6.00 -9.25 -5.83
C LYS A 135 -4.57 -8.80 -5.52
N GLU A 136 -4.07 -7.78 -6.22
CA GLU A 136 -2.73 -7.22 -5.97
C GLU A 136 -2.58 -6.75 -4.51
N LEU A 137 -3.57 -6.00 -3.99
CA LEU A 137 -3.53 -5.50 -2.62
C LEU A 137 -3.62 -6.62 -1.58
N VAL A 138 -4.37 -7.66 -1.85
CA VAL A 138 -4.48 -8.87 -1.00
C VAL A 138 -3.15 -9.64 -0.99
N GLU A 139 -2.49 -9.79 -2.14
CA GLU A 139 -1.19 -10.47 -2.24
C GLU A 139 -0.09 -9.72 -1.45
N ILE A 140 -0.12 -8.38 -1.45
CA ILE A 140 0.80 -7.56 -0.65
C ILE A 140 0.48 -7.64 0.85
N THR A 141 -0.80 -7.63 1.21
CA THR A 141 -1.25 -7.48 2.60
C THR A 141 -1.41 -8.82 3.31
N GLU A 142 -1.81 -9.88 2.60
CA GLU A 142 -2.25 -11.19 3.15
C GLU A 142 -3.15 -11.01 4.40
N PRO A 143 -4.35 -10.41 4.27
CA PRO A 143 -5.22 -10.17 5.41
C PRO A 143 -5.74 -11.47 6.00
N ASN A 144 -5.87 -11.53 7.33
CA ASN A 144 -6.44 -12.69 8.03
C ASN A 144 -7.98 -12.69 7.97
N TYR A 145 -8.57 -11.49 7.86
CA TYR A 145 -10.01 -11.26 7.79
C TYR A 145 -10.33 -10.26 6.70
N GLY A 146 -11.44 -10.45 6.00
CA GLY A 146 -11.92 -9.54 4.95
C GLY A 146 -13.32 -9.03 5.25
N ILE A 147 -13.57 -7.74 4.96
CA ILE A 147 -14.88 -7.10 5.01
C ILE A 147 -15.16 -6.47 3.66
N ILE A 148 -16.25 -6.89 3.00
CA ILE A 148 -16.81 -6.21 1.84
C ILE A 148 -18.02 -5.42 2.33
N THR A 149 -17.92 -4.09 2.35
CA THR A 149 -18.97 -3.21 2.90
C THR A 149 -20.26 -3.28 2.09
N ASN A 150 -20.11 -3.17 0.78
CA ASN A 150 -21.17 -3.37 -0.21
C ASN A 150 -20.59 -3.49 -1.63
N VAL A 151 -21.41 -3.95 -2.56
CA VAL A 151 -21.15 -3.93 -4.00
C VAL A 151 -22.20 -3.08 -4.67
N GLY A 152 -21.80 -1.96 -5.25
CA GLY A 152 -22.65 -0.98 -5.91
C GLY A 152 -22.12 -0.58 -7.27
N LYS A 153 -22.88 0.23 -7.99
CA LYS A 153 -22.46 0.77 -9.30
C LYS A 153 -21.46 1.92 -9.10
N ALA A 154 -20.17 1.63 -9.19
CA ALA A 154 -19.11 2.65 -9.19
C ALA A 154 -17.99 2.22 -10.11
N HIS A 155 -17.24 3.19 -10.63
CA HIS A 155 -16.11 2.98 -11.55
C HIS A 155 -16.44 2.07 -12.75
N LEU A 156 -17.69 2.14 -13.28
CA LEU A 156 -18.13 1.28 -14.38
C LEU A 156 -17.26 1.40 -15.64
N GLN A 157 -16.58 2.53 -15.83
CA GLN A 157 -15.63 2.70 -16.93
C GLN A 157 -14.41 1.76 -16.78
N GLY A 158 -13.92 1.58 -15.55
CA GLY A 158 -12.79 0.69 -15.28
C GLY A 158 -13.20 -0.80 -15.18
N PHE A 159 -14.35 -1.08 -14.57
CA PHE A 159 -14.84 -2.46 -14.37
C PHE A 159 -15.68 -3.00 -15.52
N GLY A 160 -16.10 -2.16 -16.47
CA GLY A 160 -16.93 -2.51 -17.62
C GLY A 160 -18.40 -2.83 -17.29
N SER A 161 -18.70 -3.43 -16.15
CA SER A 161 -20.06 -3.84 -15.74
C SER A 161 -20.20 -3.95 -14.23
N PHE A 162 -21.44 -4.10 -13.74
CA PHE A 162 -21.70 -4.40 -12.33
C PHE A 162 -21.11 -5.76 -11.92
N GLU A 163 -21.16 -6.75 -12.82
CA GLU A 163 -20.55 -8.05 -12.59
C GLU A 163 -19.03 -7.95 -12.43
N GLY A 164 -18.37 -7.09 -13.22
CA GLY A 164 -16.95 -6.79 -13.07
C GLY A 164 -16.63 -6.17 -11.71
N VAL A 165 -17.50 -5.27 -11.19
CA VAL A 165 -17.35 -4.73 -9.83
C VAL A 165 -17.46 -5.84 -8.79
N LEU A 166 -18.46 -6.72 -8.91
CA LEU A 166 -18.65 -7.84 -7.98
C LEU A 166 -17.43 -8.78 -7.99
N GLN A 167 -16.99 -9.22 -9.17
CA GLN A 167 -15.83 -10.10 -9.31
C GLN A 167 -14.59 -9.49 -8.67
N THR A 168 -14.28 -8.22 -8.99
CA THR A 168 -13.10 -7.56 -8.40
C THR A 168 -13.18 -7.45 -6.87
N LYS A 169 -14.36 -7.16 -6.30
CA LYS A 169 -14.47 -7.07 -4.84
C LYS A 169 -14.38 -8.43 -4.14
N CYS A 170 -14.53 -9.52 -4.88
CA CYS A 170 -14.41 -10.89 -4.38
C CYS A 170 -13.03 -11.54 -4.65
N GLU A 171 -12.10 -10.82 -5.28
CA GLU A 171 -10.71 -11.25 -5.44
C GLU A 171 -10.02 -11.45 -4.08
#